data_7ded9f6fb1921c734b47136cafcc889c
#
_entry.id   7ded9f6fb1921c734b47136cafcc889c
#
_cell.length_a   1.000
_cell.length_b   1.000
_cell.length_c   1.000
_cell.angle_alpha   90.00
_cell.angle_beta   90.00
_cell.angle_gamma   90.00
#
_symmetry.space_group_name_H-M   'P 1'
#
loop_
_entity.id
_entity.type
_entity.pdbx_description
1 polymer ?
#
loop_
_entity_poly.entity_id
_entity_poly.type
_entity_poly.pdbx_seq_one_letter_code
_entity_poly.pdbx_strand_id
1 'polypeptide(L)'
;MTTELTPSPDTARLERTYDAPAELVWELLTTAAGLEEWWVPDGFEIRVSELELRPGGRLRYTMTATAPEQVAFMRNTGNPLSAEFRKTFTEVASPTRLSYLSLIDFVPGHEPYEHLTTIDIEPAGDRTNLVMTLGPLHDETWTRQHRAHRGNELDNLQAAISRRAL
;
A
#
# COMPACT_ATOMS: atom_id res chain seq x y z
N MET A 1 -30.19 2.46 7.26
CA MET A 1 -29.72 1.15 7.74
C MET A 1 -28.29 0.95 7.31
N THR A 2 -27.42 0.99 8.24
CA THR A 2 -26.05 0.64 7.96
C THR A 2 -25.96 -0.86 7.85
N THR A 3 -25.83 -1.34 6.65
CA THR A 3 -25.46 -2.73 6.47
C THR A 3 -24.04 -2.84 6.98
N GLU A 4 -23.85 -3.44 8.11
CA GLU A 4 -22.51 -3.82 8.51
C GLU A 4 -21.99 -4.73 7.43
N LEU A 5 -20.98 -4.23 6.72
CA LEU A 5 -20.26 -5.05 5.78
C LEU A 5 -19.49 -6.09 6.59
N THR A 6 -20.10 -7.24 6.75
CA THR A 6 -19.38 -8.38 7.31
C THR A 6 -18.21 -8.65 6.41
N PRO A 7 -16.95 -8.60 6.91
CA PRO A 7 -15.81 -8.91 6.06
C PRO A 7 -16.00 -10.25 5.40
N SER A 8 -15.71 -10.33 4.10
CA SER A 8 -15.66 -11.60 3.40
C SER A 8 -14.74 -12.55 4.15
N PRO A 9 -15.05 -13.87 4.23
CA PRO A 9 -14.12 -14.84 4.81
C PRO A 9 -12.72 -14.77 4.22
N ASP A 10 -12.61 -14.25 2.98
CA ASP A 10 -11.33 -14.10 2.29
C ASP A 10 -10.65 -12.77 2.56
N THR A 11 -11.25 -11.91 3.37
CA THR A 11 -10.66 -10.62 3.73
C THR A 11 -9.49 -10.84 4.66
N ALA A 12 -8.34 -10.28 4.31
CA ALA A 12 -7.15 -10.33 5.15
C ALA A 12 -7.11 -9.12 6.07
N ARG A 13 -6.60 -9.35 7.26
CA ARG A 13 -6.38 -8.29 8.24
C ARG A 13 -4.92 -8.38 8.69
N LEU A 14 -4.13 -7.36 8.35
CA LEU A 14 -2.73 -7.27 8.74
C LEU A 14 -2.62 -6.23 9.85
N GLU A 15 -1.99 -6.59 10.95
CA GLU A 15 -1.82 -5.71 12.10
C GLU A 15 -0.34 -5.47 12.38
N ARG A 16 -0.01 -4.23 12.74
CA ARG A 16 1.34 -3.84 13.16
C ARG A 16 1.23 -2.82 14.27
N THR A 17 2.19 -2.86 15.19
CA THR A 17 2.34 -1.82 16.21
C THR A 17 3.66 -1.12 15.96
N TYR A 18 3.62 0.20 15.80
CA TYR A 18 4.80 1.01 15.54
C TYR A 18 5.14 1.86 16.75
N ASP A 19 6.42 2.02 17.02
CA ASP A 19 6.92 2.85 18.11
C ASP A 19 7.09 4.29 17.62
N ALA A 20 5.96 4.90 17.31
CA ALA A 20 5.88 6.25 16.74
C ALA A 20 4.49 6.82 16.95
N PRO A 21 4.35 8.16 17.00
CA PRO A 21 3.03 8.78 17.10
C PRO A 21 2.24 8.62 15.80
N ALA A 22 0.91 8.65 15.92
CA ALA A 22 0.02 8.47 14.78
C ALA A 22 0.26 9.50 13.67
N GLU A 23 0.63 10.70 14.02
CA GLU A 23 0.91 11.78 13.07
C GLU A 23 2.08 11.44 12.15
N LEU A 24 3.12 10.80 12.68
CA LEU A 24 4.27 10.37 11.87
C LEU A 24 3.88 9.22 10.94
N VAL A 25 3.13 8.24 11.45
CA VAL A 25 2.64 7.14 10.63
C VAL A 25 1.76 7.68 9.50
N TRP A 26 0.87 8.61 9.82
CA TRP A 26 0.01 9.26 8.84
C TRP A 26 0.82 9.99 7.77
N GLU A 27 1.83 10.76 8.18
CA GLU A 27 2.69 11.48 7.24
C GLU A 27 3.37 10.52 6.26
N LEU A 28 3.90 9.40 6.75
CA LEU A 28 4.56 8.42 5.90
C LEU A 28 3.60 7.75 4.92
N LEU A 29 2.32 7.67 5.26
CA LEU A 29 1.29 7.06 4.41
C LEU A 29 0.69 8.03 3.40
N THR A 30 0.79 9.34 3.62
CA THR A 30 -0.02 10.32 2.89
C THR A 30 0.77 11.42 2.20
N THR A 31 2.09 11.39 2.26
CA THR A 31 2.93 12.36 1.54
C THR A 31 3.76 11.66 0.47
N ALA A 32 4.07 12.38 -0.61
CA ALA A 32 4.91 11.83 -1.67
C ALA A 32 6.28 11.40 -1.12
N ALA A 33 6.93 12.28 -0.37
CA ALA A 33 8.23 11.98 0.23
C ALA A 33 8.16 10.78 1.19
N GLY A 34 7.09 10.70 1.98
CA GLY A 34 6.88 9.58 2.89
C GLY A 34 6.75 8.27 2.15
N LEU A 35 5.86 8.22 1.16
CA LEU A 35 5.63 7.00 0.38
C LEU A 35 6.90 6.58 -0.36
N GLU A 36 7.65 7.53 -0.92
CA GLU A 36 8.88 7.23 -1.65
C GLU A 36 9.97 6.66 -0.73
N GLU A 37 9.85 6.86 0.58
CA GLU A 37 10.82 6.36 1.56
C GLU A 37 10.61 4.89 1.91
N TRP A 38 9.37 4.45 2.06
CA TRP A 38 9.11 3.10 2.59
C TRP A 38 8.28 2.20 1.67
N TRP A 39 7.48 2.77 0.80
CA TRP A 39 6.50 2.02 0.02
C TRP A 39 7.13 1.41 -1.23
N VAL A 40 8.24 0.74 -1.04
CA VAL A 40 9.08 0.21 -2.12
C VAL A 40 9.42 -1.23 -1.81
N PRO A 41 9.10 -2.19 -2.68
CA PRO A 41 9.65 -3.53 -2.56
C PRO A 41 11.16 -3.48 -2.73
N ASP A 42 11.87 -4.41 -2.09
CA ASP A 42 13.33 -4.46 -2.19
C ASP A 42 13.76 -4.58 -3.65
N GLY A 43 14.67 -3.70 -4.04
CA GLY A 43 15.20 -3.68 -5.40
C GLY A 43 14.43 -2.82 -6.38
N PHE A 44 13.47 -2.05 -5.89
CA PHE A 44 12.68 -1.12 -6.70
C PHE A 44 12.74 0.28 -6.12
N GLU A 45 12.42 1.26 -6.95
CA GLU A 45 12.18 2.64 -6.55
C GLU A 45 10.77 3.04 -6.91
N ILE A 46 10.19 3.93 -6.13
CA ILE A 46 8.88 4.49 -6.41
C ILE A 46 9.00 6.01 -6.52
N ARG A 47 8.30 6.57 -7.48
CA ARG A 47 8.20 8.01 -7.66
C ARG A 47 6.75 8.39 -7.79
N VAL A 48 6.29 9.25 -6.88
CA VAL A 48 4.92 9.73 -6.87
C VAL A 48 4.80 10.91 -7.82
N SER A 49 3.91 10.79 -8.81
CA SER A 49 3.66 11.86 -9.80
C SER A 49 2.41 12.68 -9.48
N GLU A 50 1.47 12.12 -8.75
CA GLU A 50 0.24 12.82 -8.37
C GLU A 50 -0.23 12.30 -7.01
N LEU A 51 -0.59 13.21 -6.11
CA LEU A 51 -1.18 12.83 -4.83
C LEU A 51 -2.17 13.91 -4.40
N GLU A 52 -3.45 13.59 -4.50
CA GLU A 52 -4.55 14.46 -4.07
C GLU A 52 -5.21 13.80 -2.86
N LEU A 53 -4.84 14.24 -1.67
CA LEU A 53 -5.28 13.60 -0.41
C LEU A 53 -6.67 14.07 -0.01
N ARG A 54 -7.67 13.52 -0.68
CA ARG A 54 -9.09 13.78 -0.41
C ARG A 54 -9.93 12.66 -0.99
N PRO A 55 -11.16 12.44 -0.50
CA PRO A 55 -12.05 11.45 -1.13
C PRO A 55 -12.24 11.78 -2.61
N GLY A 56 -12.07 10.80 -3.47
CA GLY A 56 -12.09 10.95 -4.92
C GLY A 56 -10.79 11.45 -5.52
N GLY A 57 -9.81 11.82 -4.69
CA GLY A 57 -8.48 12.24 -5.16
C GLY A 57 -7.65 11.07 -5.66
N ARG A 58 -6.68 11.36 -6.51
CA ARG A 58 -5.86 10.33 -7.14
C ARG A 58 -4.46 10.25 -6.56
N LEU A 59 -3.95 9.04 -6.54
CA LEU A 59 -2.54 8.76 -6.27
C LEU A 59 -1.99 8.02 -7.49
N ARG A 60 -0.98 8.61 -8.12
CA ARG A 60 -0.30 8.00 -9.26
C ARG A 60 1.18 7.90 -8.95
N TYR A 61 1.76 6.77 -9.23
CA TYR A 61 3.18 6.55 -8.99
C TYR A 61 3.75 5.56 -9.99
N THR A 62 5.06 5.66 -10.17
CA THR A 62 5.81 4.76 -11.05
C THR A 62 6.77 3.94 -10.19
N MET A 63 6.75 2.64 -10.39
CA MET A 63 7.67 1.71 -9.73
C MET A 63 8.68 1.24 -10.76
N THR A 64 9.97 1.35 -10.44
CA THR A 64 11.07 1.00 -11.34
C THR A 64 12.02 0.02 -10.67
N ALA A 65 12.35 -1.07 -11.38
CA ALA A 65 13.36 -2.02 -10.92
C ALA A 65 14.74 -1.35 -11.01
N THR A 66 15.50 -1.37 -9.91
CA THR A 66 16.81 -0.70 -9.83
C THR A 66 17.94 -1.64 -9.42
N ALA A 67 17.66 -2.63 -8.57
CA ALA A 67 18.68 -3.59 -8.17
C ALA A 67 18.97 -4.56 -9.33
N PRO A 68 20.25 -4.96 -9.52
CA PRO A 68 20.62 -5.84 -10.63
C PRO A 68 19.79 -7.12 -10.71
N GLU A 69 19.46 -7.72 -9.58
CA GLU A 69 18.65 -8.94 -9.53
C GLU A 69 17.24 -8.71 -10.04
N GLN A 70 16.63 -7.60 -9.65
CA GLN A 70 15.27 -7.26 -10.07
C GLN A 70 15.23 -6.87 -11.55
N VAL A 71 16.24 -6.13 -12.00
CA VAL A 71 16.37 -5.76 -13.42
C VAL A 71 16.49 -7.02 -14.28
N ALA A 72 17.35 -7.96 -13.87
CA ALA A 72 17.54 -9.22 -14.58
C ALA A 72 16.25 -10.05 -14.61
N PHE A 73 15.54 -10.14 -13.48
CA PHE A 73 14.28 -10.86 -13.40
C PHE A 73 13.24 -10.28 -14.35
N MET A 74 13.09 -8.95 -14.36
CA MET A 74 12.13 -8.28 -15.26
C MET A 74 12.47 -8.52 -16.72
N ARG A 75 13.75 -8.41 -17.09
CA ARG A 75 14.19 -8.65 -18.47
C ARG A 75 13.97 -10.10 -18.89
N ASN A 76 14.29 -11.04 -18.00
CA ASN A 76 14.14 -12.48 -18.31
C ASN A 76 12.69 -12.92 -18.44
N THR A 77 11.77 -12.22 -17.76
CA THR A 77 10.34 -12.53 -17.83
C THR A 77 9.60 -11.69 -18.87
N GLY A 78 10.33 -10.79 -19.58
CA GLY A 78 9.71 -9.93 -20.59
C GLY A 78 8.88 -8.79 -20.02
N ASN A 79 9.04 -8.49 -18.73
CA ASN A 79 8.32 -7.39 -18.07
C ASN A 79 9.07 -6.08 -18.22
N PRO A 80 8.35 -4.94 -18.31
CA PRO A 80 9.01 -3.63 -18.35
C PRO A 80 9.69 -3.33 -17.00
N LEU A 81 10.77 -2.57 -17.04
CA LEU A 81 11.50 -2.17 -15.83
C LEU A 81 10.71 -1.16 -15.00
N SER A 82 9.84 -0.39 -15.63
CA SER A 82 9.00 0.60 -14.97
C SER A 82 7.53 0.36 -15.29
N ALA A 83 6.68 0.59 -14.31
CA ALA A 83 5.23 0.52 -14.49
C ALA A 83 4.55 1.60 -13.66
N GLU A 84 3.51 2.21 -14.22
CA GLU A 84 2.70 3.21 -13.52
C GLU A 84 1.50 2.53 -12.87
N PHE A 85 1.22 2.93 -11.65
CA PHE A 85 0.08 2.43 -10.88
C PHE A 85 -0.80 3.59 -10.45
N ARG A 86 -2.09 3.32 -10.28
CA ARG A 86 -3.10 4.32 -9.92
C ARG A 86 -3.95 3.82 -8.78
N LYS A 87 -4.24 4.76 -7.86
CA LYS A 87 -5.18 4.53 -6.76
C LYS A 87 -6.10 5.74 -6.66
N THR A 88 -7.30 5.50 -6.13
CA THR A 88 -8.26 6.57 -5.87
C THR A 88 -8.63 6.51 -4.39
N PHE A 89 -8.43 7.60 -3.67
CA PHE A 89 -8.80 7.66 -2.26
C PHE A 89 -10.32 7.63 -2.14
N THR A 90 -10.82 6.81 -1.22
CA THR A 90 -12.26 6.71 -0.93
C THR A 90 -12.59 7.34 0.41
N GLU A 91 -11.68 7.26 1.38
CA GLU A 91 -11.87 7.85 2.69
C GLU A 91 -10.55 8.41 3.20
N VAL A 92 -10.58 9.64 3.69
CA VAL A 92 -9.42 10.31 4.27
C VAL A 92 -9.87 10.98 5.57
N ALA A 93 -9.51 10.40 6.69
CA ALA A 93 -9.81 10.92 8.03
C ALA A 93 -8.53 10.99 8.84
N SER A 94 -7.81 12.11 8.72
CA SER A 94 -6.51 12.33 9.36
C SER A 94 -6.64 12.40 10.88
N PRO A 95 -5.78 11.74 11.63
CA PRO A 95 -4.75 10.77 11.25
C PRO A 95 -5.18 9.32 11.48
N THR A 96 -6.48 9.01 11.39
CA THR A 96 -7.04 7.74 11.88
C THR A 96 -7.46 6.76 10.80
N ARG A 97 -7.80 7.22 9.60
CA ARG A 97 -8.29 6.29 8.59
C ARG A 97 -8.00 6.75 7.17
N LEU A 98 -7.50 5.80 6.38
CA LEU A 98 -7.24 6.01 4.97
C LEU A 98 -7.73 4.79 4.20
N SER A 99 -8.55 5.00 3.17
CA SER A 99 -8.88 3.89 2.27
C SER A 99 -8.77 4.33 0.82
N TYR A 100 -8.44 3.36 -0.03
CA TYR A 100 -8.25 3.61 -1.45
C TYR A 100 -8.59 2.39 -2.29
N LEU A 101 -9.01 2.68 -3.51
CA LEU A 101 -9.20 1.67 -4.55
C LEU A 101 -7.95 1.62 -5.41
N SER A 102 -7.41 0.43 -5.60
CA SER A 102 -6.27 0.19 -6.48
C SER A 102 -6.78 -0.34 -7.81
N LEU A 103 -6.34 0.25 -8.90
CA LEU A 103 -6.69 -0.24 -10.24
C LEU A 103 -5.82 -1.45 -10.55
N ILE A 104 -6.47 -2.59 -10.78
CA ILE A 104 -5.81 -3.84 -11.17
C ILE A 104 -6.08 -4.04 -12.66
N ASP A 105 -5.18 -3.55 -13.49
CA ASP A 105 -5.34 -3.56 -14.95
C ASP A 105 -4.17 -4.27 -15.66
N PHE A 106 -3.34 -4.96 -14.90
CA PHE A 106 -2.12 -5.58 -15.41
C PHE A 106 -2.16 -7.11 -15.41
N VAL A 107 -3.35 -7.69 -15.25
CA VAL A 107 -3.51 -9.15 -15.25
C VAL A 107 -3.78 -9.64 -16.66
N PRO A 108 -2.90 -10.48 -17.24
CA PRO A 108 -3.12 -11.01 -18.58
C PRO A 108 -4.43 -11.78 -18.67
N GLY A 109 -5.25 -11.44 -19.67
CA GLY A 109 -6.51 -12.14 -19.94
C GLY A 109 -7.65 -11.84 -18.98
N HIS A 110 -7.48 -10.87 -18.07
CA HIS A 110 -8.51 -10.48 -17.12
C HIS A 110 -8.91 -9.02 -17.33
N GLU A 111 -10.20 -8.72 -17.24
CA GLU A 111 -10.65 -7.33 -17.33
C GLU A 111 -10.17 -6.52 -16.13
N PRO A 112 -9.89 -5.22 -16.32
CA PRO A 112 -9.51 -4.35 -15.21
C PRO A 112 -10.59 -4.32 -14.13
N TYR A 113 -10.15 -4.25 -12.87
CA TYR A 113 -11.06 -4.11 -11.73
C TYR A 113 -10.40 -3.29 -10.63
N GLU A 114 -11.19 -2.86 -9.66
CA GLU A 114 -10.69 -2.06 -8.54
C GLU A 114 -10.69 -2.90 -7.26
N HIS A 115 -9.68 -2.67 -6.42
CA HIS A 115 -9.48 -3.42 -5.18
C HIS A 115 -9.38 -2.44 -4.01
N LEU A 116 -10.21 -2.64 -3.00
CA LEU A 116 -10.26 -1.76 -1.83
C LEU A 116 -9.25 -2.18 -0.76
N THR A 117 -8.48 -1.21 -0.27
CA THR A 117 -7.63 -1.34 0.90
C THR A 117 -8.05 -0.30 1.92
N THR A 118 -8.20 -0.70 3.16
CA THR A 118 -8.52 0.21 4.27
C THR A 118 -7.43 0.13 5.32
N ILE A 119 -6.95 1.29 5.77
CA ILE A 119 -5.93 1.38 6.82
C ILE A 119 -6.52 2.16 7.98
N ASP A 120 -6.60 1.50 9.13
CA ASP A 120 -7.03 2.12 10.39
C ASP A 120 -5.81 2.37 11.26
N ILE A 121 -5.71 3.57 11.80
CA ILE A 121 -4.59 4.01 12.62
C ILE A 121 -5.13 4.38 13.99
N GLU A 122 -4.71 3.64 15.02
CA GLU A 122 -5.17 3.84 16.39
C GLU A 122 -4.02 4.33 17.27
N PRO A 123 -4.06 5.60 17.71
CA PRO A 123 -3.06 6.08 18.67
C PRO A 123 -3.15 5.30 19.98
N ALA A 124 -1.99 4.92 20.52
CA ALA A 124 -1.88 4.17 21.76
C ALA A 124 -0.71 4.75 22.58
N GLY A 125 -0.89 5.96 23.11
CA GLY A 125 0.18 6.69 23.79
C GLY A 125 1.26 7.09 22.80
N ASP A 126 2.50 6.68 23.06
CA ASP A 126 3.64 6.95 22.18
C ASP A 126 3.71 5.99 21.00
N ARG A 127 2.82 5.02 20.97
CA ARG A 127 2.79 4.00 19.92
C ARG A 127 1.54 4.14 19.07
N THR A 128 1.55 3.45 17.96
CA THR A 128 0.43 3.45 17.02
C THR A 128 0.15 2.03 16.56
N ASN A 129 -1.11 1.63 16.66
CA ASN A 129 -1.56 0.37 16.08
C ASN A 129 -2.11 0.65 14.69
N LEU A 130 -1.64 -0.11 13.73
CA LEU A 130 -2.10 0.00 12.35
C LEU A 130 -2.76 -1.30 11.93
N VAL A 131 -3.96 -1.20 11.37
CA VAL A 131 -4.70 -2.34 10.85
C VAL A 131 -4.99 -2.11 9.38
N MET A 132 -4.43 -2.96 8.53
CA MET A 132 -4.72 -2.93 7.10
C MET A 132 -5.70 -4.05 6.78
N THR A 133 -6.83 -3.69 6.19
CA THR A 133 -7.85 -4.63 5.76
C THR A 133 -7.89 -4.64 4.24
N LEU A 134 -7.79 -5.83 3.64
CA LEU A 134 -7.81 -5.97 2.20
C LEU A 134 -8.60 -7.20 1.79
N GLY A 135 -9.42 -7.03 0.75
CA GLY A 135 -10.19 -8.13 0.19
C GLY A 135 -9.33 -9.03 -0.70
N PRO A 136 -9.90 -10.14 -1.17
CA PRO A 136 -9.21 -11.01 -2.10
C PRO A 136 -9.09 -10.37 -3.48
N LEU A 137 -8.09 -10.80 -4.24
CA LEU A 137 -8.01 -10.49 -5.65
C LEU A 137 -8.82 -11.51 -6.45
N HIS A 138 -8.62 -11.55 -7.76
CA HIS A 138 -9.41 -12.37 -8.68
C HIS A 138 -9.16 -13.88 -8.58
N ASP A 139 -8.02 -14.28 -7.99
CA ASP A 139 -7.74 -15.69 -7.75
C ASP A 139 -6.89 -15.87 -6.49
N GLU A 140 -6.74 -17.12 -6.06
CA GLU A 140 -6.07 -17.44 -4.81
C GLU A 140 -4.57 -17.15 -4.84
N THR A 141 -3.91 -17.41 -5.96
CA THR A 141 -2.48 -17.18 -6.12
C THR A 141 -2.15 -15.69 -6.02
N TRP A 142 -2.88 -14.86 -6.77
CA TRP A 142 -2.71 -13.41 -6.72
C TRP A 142 -3.04 -12.84 -5.35
N THR A 143 -4.10 -13.35 -4.72
CA THR A 143 -4.50 -12.93 -3.37
C THR A 143 -3.38 -13.18 -2.37
N ARG A 144 -2.78 -14.37 -2.41
CA ARG A 144 -1.69 -14.77 -1.50
C ARG A 144 -0.46 -13.92 -1.70
N GLN A 145 -0.08 -13.69 -2.96
CA GLN A 145 1.08 -12.84 -3.29
C GLN A 145 0.85 -11.39 -2.85
N HIS A 146 -0.35 -10.89 -3.06
CA HIS A 146 -0.71 -9.53 -2.65
C HIS A 146 -0.57 -9.34 -1.14
N ARG A 147 -1.07 -10.30 -0.36
CA ARG A 147 -0.96 -10.27 1.10
C ARG A 147 0.49 -10.29 1.56
N ALA A 148 1.31 -11.11 0.94
CA ALA A 148 2.73 -11.19 1.27
C ALA A 148 3.44 -9.87 0.98
N HIS A 149 3.15 -9.25 -0.15
CA HIS A 149 3.74 -7.96 -0.52
C HIS A 149 3.30 -6.85 0.44
N ARG A 150 2.03 -6.83 0.82
CA ARG A 150 1.51 -5.83 1.78
C ARG A 150 2.17 -6.00 3.15
N GLY A 151 2.35 -7.24 3.61
CA GLY A 151 3.05 -7.51 4.85
C GLY A 151 4.49 -7.01 4.82
N ASN A 152 5.20 -7.27 3.73
CA ASN A 152 6.57 -6.79 3.55
C ASN A 152 6.63 -5.25 3.55
N GLU A 153 5.69 -4.60 2.91
CA GLU A 153 5.61 -3.13 2.90
C GLU A 153 5.41 -2.57 4.31
N LEU A 154 4.56 -3.19 5.11
CA LEU A 154 4.37 -2.75 6.50
C LEU A 154 5.63 -2.93 7.33
N ASP A 155 6.45 -3.94 7.04
CA ASP A 155 7.75 -4.11 7.68
C ASP A 155 8.72 -3.01 7.22
N ASN A 156 8.66 -2.61 5.95
CA ASN A 156 9.47 -1.51 5.43
C ASN A 156 9.07 -0.18 6.07
N LEU A 157 7.79 -0.01 6.38
CA LEU A 157 7.32 1.16 7.13
C LEU A 157 7.97 1.20 8.52
N GLN A 158 8.08 0.07 9.19
CA GLN A 158 8.77 -0.03 10.47
C GLN A 158 10.23 0.42 10.34
N ALA A 159 10.91 0.00 9.29
CA ALA A 159 12.30 0.39 9.05
C ALA A 159 12.43 1.91 8.82
N ALA A 160 11.50 2.50 8.08
CA ALA A 160 11.49 3.95 7.86
C ALA A 160 11.27 4.72 9.16
N ILE A 161 10.35 4.25 10.00
CA ILE A 161 10.10 4.85 11.32
C ILE A 161 11.36 4.78 12.18
N SER A 162 12.05 3.64 12.19
CA SER A 162 13.27 3.44 12.96
C SER A 162 14.37 4.41 12.51
N ARG A 163 14.48 4.66 11.21
CA ARG A 163 15.46 5.62 10.69
C ARG A 163 15.19 7.04 11.16
N ARG A 164 13.93 7.42 11.29
CA ARG A 164 13.54 8.76 11.74
C ARG A 164 13.72 8.97 13.25
N ALA A 165 13.75 7.88 14.01
CA ALA A 165 13.93 7.93 15.46
C ALA A 165 15.38 8.17 15.89
N LEU A 166 16.32 8.16 14.95
CA LEU A 166 17.76 8.39 15.24
C LEU A 166 18.10 9.88 15.30
#